data_0ee04112c6deb8e6a72ff70f510ca31c
#
_entry.id   0ee04112c6deb8e6a72ff70f510ca31c
#
_cell.length_a   1.000
_cell.length_b   1.000
_cell.length_c   1.000
_cell.angle_alpha   90.00
_cell.angle_beta   90.00
_cell.angle_gamma   90.00
#
_symmetry.space_group_name_H-M   'P 1'
#
loop_
_entity.id
_entity.type
_entity.pdbx_description
1 polymer ?
#
loop_
_entity_poly.entity_id
_entity_poly.type
_entity_poly.pdbx_seq_one_letter_code
_entity_poly.pdbx_strand_id
1 'polypeptide(L)'
;MERTPSCKAKCERMHKALHHQEPDRVPISDFFWGSFLERWRREMDLPADADIYRYYDLDWMVTIPNMDPHIKNFEIFEQTRDYVLVKTGFEAVIKKIFNDPMPAFLSLDTNTVEKMAAFQFEDPFDDRRYFSAGDNQVAGIGDGFFRDSEPWINTVKRLYPDFAVYGSVCEAHEMLWRIIGSENVLMWIGLYPDEVGRFVERLGAFCIGMTEAQISAAGGLLDGMVIWGDVAYRKDLFFSPEYWRKYFKPVVKAMVEICREHGLPVIYHGCGNINRIFTDFIDIQVDAMNPLEQKAELDVLDLRRRYGHRMAFCGNMDVRVWADGSEERLKEVVLTKLNAAKGGGLIFQSDHSVPDTISAQRYEQVLQLVRRHGRYPLELGRYDRPEIH
;
A
#
# COMPACT_ATOMS: atom_id res chain seq x y z
N MET A 1 19.75 8.77 15.33
CA MET A 1 19.15 9.86 14.51
C MET A 1 18.01 10.45 15.33
N GLU A 2 17.81 11.78 15.33
CA GLU A 2 16.82 12.41 16.20
C GLU A 2 15.62 12.89 15.37
N ARG A 3 14.41 12.68 15.88
CA ARG A 3 13.16 13.13 15.23
C ARG A 3 12.85 14.57 15.58
N THR A 4 12.35 15.33 14.63
CA THR A 4 11.81 16.68 14.87
C THR A 4 10.58 16.61 15.80
N PRO A 5 10.26 17.69 16.52
CA PRO A 5 9.04 17.75 17.33
C PRO A 5 7.76 17.47 16.50
N SER A 6 7.71 17.96 15.27
CA SER A 6 6.61 17.65 14.33
C SER A 6 6.52 16.15 14.03
N CYS A 7 7.65 15.50 13.75
CA CYS A 7 7.69 14.06 13.50
C CYS A 7 7.20 13.25 14.71
N LYS A 8 7.64 13.61 15.93
CA LYS A 8 7.17 12.94 17.15
C LYS A 8 5.65 13.01 17.29
N ALA A 9 5.04 14.16 16.97
CA ALA A 9 3.59 14.33 16.98
C ALA A 9 2.92 13.47 15.88
N LYS A 10 3.53 13.34 14.69
CA LYS A 10 3.04 12.47 13.61
C LYS A 10 3.06 10.99 14.02
N CYS A 11 4.17 10.53 14.60
CA CYS A 11 4.29 9.15 15.10
C CYS A 11 3.27 8.85 16.21
N GLU A 12 3.11 9.77 17.16
CA GLU A 12 2.09 9.64 18.22
C GLU A 12 0.68 9.59 17.64
N ARG A 13 0.40 10.41 16.63
CA ARG A 13 -0.89 10.46 15.94
C ARG A 13 -1.22 9.14 15.24
N MET A 14 -0.25 8.57 14.51
CA MET A 14 -0.39 7.25 13.89
C MET A 14 -0.58 6.16 14.94
N HIS A 15 0.26 6.15 15.98
CA HIS A 15 0.16 5.17 17.06
C HIS A 15 -1.23 5.20 17.73
N LYS A 16 -1.71 6.37 18.14
CA LYS A 16 -3.03 6.52 18.77
C LYS A 16 -4.16 6.07 17.83
N ALA A 17 -4.14 6.47 16.56
CA ALA A 17 -5.16 6.06 15.60
C ALA A 17 -5.22 4.54 15.45
N LEU A 18 -4.08 3.86 15.28
CA LEU A 18 -4.02 2.40 15.16
C LEU A 18 -4.46 1.66 16.43
N HIS A 19 -4.32 2.29 17.62
CA HIS A 19 -4.74 1.72 18.90
C HIS A 19 -6.11 2.24 19.38
N HIS A 20 -6.93 2.78 18.47
CA HIS A 20 -8.27 3.29 18.78
C HIS A 20 -8.28 4.30 19.94
N GLN A 21 -7.34 5.24 19.88
CA GLN A 21 -7.26 6.38 20.80
C GLN A 21 -7.32 7.66 19.97
N GLU A 22 -7.98 8.67 20.50
CA GLU A 22 -8.08 9.98 19.83
C GLU A 22 -6.74 10.73 19.94
N PRO A 23 -6.06 11.04 18.83
CA PRO A 23 -4.92 11.96 18.83
C PRO A 23 -5.36 13.42 18.87
N ASP A 24 -4.46 14.35 18.62
CA ASP A 24 -4.78 15.77 18.44
C ASP A 24 -5.68 16.04 17.22
N ARG A 25 -5.48 15.25 16.15
CA ARG A 25 -6.29 15.22 14.94
C ARG A 25 -6.18 13.87 14.23
N VAL A 26 -7.10 13.60 13.33
CA VAL A 26 -7.04 12.44 12.43
C VAL A 26 -5.72 12.49 11.63
N PRO A 27 -4.91 11.42 11.61
CA PRO A 27 -3.72 11.35 10.77
C PRO A 27 -4.09 11.35 9.29
N ILE A 28 -3.24 11.97 8.47
CA ILE A 28 -3.46 12.16 7.03
C ILE A 28 -2.24 11.68 6.26
N SER A 29 -2.46 10.85 5.26
CA SER A 29 -1.51 10.60 4.17
C SER A 29 -2.27 10.16 2.92
N ASP A 30 -1.54 9.95 1.83
CA ASP A 30 -2.10 9.41 0.60
C ASP A 30 -1.04 8.66 -0.19
N PHE A 31 -1.49 7.86 -1.15
CA PHE A 31 -0.67 7.37 -2.25
C PHE A 31 -1.01 8.15 -3.51
N PHE A 32 0.00 8.46 -4.30
CA PHE A 32 -0.15 9.32 -5.46
C PHE A 32 0.34 8.62 -6.71
N TRP A 33 -0.47 8.64 -7.78
CA TRP A 33 0.06 8.32 -9.09
C TRP A 33 1.04 9.41 -9.53
N GLY A 34 2.09 9.01 -10.22
CA GLY A 34 3.07 9.96 -10.70
C GLY A 34 2.48 11.00 -11.67
N SER A 35 1.46 10.64 -12.47
CA SER A 35 0.71 11.58 -13.32
C SER A 35 0.03 12.70 -12.51
N PHE A 36 -0.48 12.38 -11.31
CA PHE A 36 -0.98 13.38 -10.38
C PHE A 36 0.16 14.27 -9.86
N LEU A 37 1.29 13.70 -9.48
CA LEU A 37 2.44 14.47 -8.98
C LEU A 37 2.96 15.45 -10.04
N GLU A 38 3.03 15.05 -11.30
CA GLU A 38 3.39 15.93 -12.42
C GLU A 38 2.37 17.05 -12.60
N ARG A 39 1.07 16.72 -12.58
CA ARG A 39 -0.02 17.69 -12.65
C ARG A 39 0.04 18.68 -11.48
N TRP A 40 0.18 18.17 -10.26
CA TRP A 40 0.28 18.97 -9.04
C TRP A 40 1.45 19.98 -9.10
N ARG A 41 2.66 19.52 -9.48
CA ARG A 41 3.81 20.42 -9.62
C ARG A 41 3.58 21.50 -10.64
N ARG A 42 2.99 21.16 -11.76
CA ARG A 42 2.68 22.12 -12.84
C ARG A 42 1.61 23.13 -12.41
N GLU A 43 0.53 22.68 -11.77
CA GLU A 43 -0.57 23.57 -11.34
C GLU A 43 -0.17 24.50 -10.19
N MET A 44 0.79 24.07 -9.36
CA MET A 44 1.28 24.85 -8.22
C MET A 44 2.59 25.61 -8.50
N ASP A 45 3.08 25.59 -9.75
CA ASP A 45 4.35 26.19 -10.18
C ASP A 45 5.54 25.77 -9.29
N LEU A 46 5.67 24.46 -9.05
CA LEU A 46 6.68 23.88 -8.17
C LEU A 46 7.84 23.23 -8.96
N PRO A 47 9.06 23.14 -8.36
CA PRO A 47 10.16 22.38 -8.92
C PRO A 47 9.80 20.91 -9.19
N ALA A 48 10.50 20.29 -10.15
CA ALA A 48 10.28 18.89 -10.53
C ALA A 48 10.56 17.89 -9.39
N ASP A 49 11.39 18.27 -8.44
CA ASP A 49 11.75 17.49 -7.25
C ASP A 49 10.92 17.83 -6.00
N ALA A 50 9.90 18.70 -6.13
CA ALA A 50 9.04 19.05 -5.02
C ALA A 50 8.36 17.79 -4.43
N ASP A 51 8.50 17.63 -3.14
CA ASP A 51 7.96 16.49 -2.37
C ASP A 51 6.59 16.86 -1.79
N ILE A 52 5.54 16.23 -2.27
CA ILE A 52 4.16 16.49 -1.86
C ILE A 52 3.90 16.16 -0.37
N TYR A 53 4.58 15.14 0.17
CA TYR A 53 4.44 14.78 1.58
C TYR A 53 4.99 15.88 2.49
N ARG A 54 6.13 16.48 2.12
CA ARG A 54 6.70 17.63 2.83
C ARG A 54 5.87 18.90 2.62
N TYR A 55 5.44 19.14 1.39
CA TYR A 55 4.67 20.33 1.04
C TYR A 55 3.36 20.41 1.83
N TYR A 56 2.65 19.30 1.94
CA TYR A 56 1.40 19.23 2.70
C TYR A 56 1.58 18.73 4.15
N ASP A 57 2.80 18.57 4.64
CA ASP A 57 3.08 18.06 5.99
C ASP A 57 2.23 16.84 6.36
N LEU A 58 2.28 15.81 5.50
CA LEU A 58 1.58 14.55 5.70
C LEU A 58 2.22 13.74 6.84
N ASP A 59 1.49 12.79 7.43
CA ASP A 59 1.89 12.18 8.69
C ASP A 59 2.83 10.99 8.52
N TRP A 60 2.65 10.17 7.47
CA TRP A 60 3.42 8.94 7.32
C TRP A 60 3.79 8.65 5.86
N MET A 61 4.83 7.87 5.68
CA MET A 61 5.32 7.44 4.38
C MET A 61 5.69 5.96 4.37
N VAL A 62 5.46 5.31 3.23
CA VAL A 62 5.88 3.93 2.97
C VAL A 62 7.19 3.94 2.20
N THR A 63 8.07 3.03 2.57
CA THR A 63 9.34 2.77 1.88
C THR A 63 9.34 1.36 1.31
N ILE A 64 9.88 1.20 0.11
CA ILE A 64 9.84 -0.06 -0.64
C ILE A 64 11.26 -0.49 -0.98
N PRO A 65 11.80 -1.58 -0.39
CA PRO A 65 13.06 -2.18 -0.83
C PRO A 65 12.85 -3.03 -2.08
N ASN A 66 13.93 -3.57 -2.64
CA ASN A 66 13.83 -4.57 -3.69
C ASN A 66 13.25 -5.88 -3.14
N MET A 67 12.09 -6.27 -3.65
CA MET A 67 11.37 -7.49 -3.27
C MET A 67 11.39 -8.56 -4.37
N ASP A 68 12.12 -8.35 -5.46
CA ASP A 68 12.18 -9.30 -6.57
C ASP A 68 12.74 -10.66 -6.10
N PRO A 69 12.21 -11.79 -6.56
CA PRO A 69 12.70 -13.10 -6.20
C PRO A 69 14.18 -13.31 -6.52
N HIS A 70 14.64 -12.73 -7.63
CA HIS A 70 16.04 -12.76 -8.05
C HIS A 70 16.64 -11.36 -7.95
N ILE A 71 17.78 -11.27 -7.25
CA ILE A 71 18.52 -10.03 -7.06
C ILE A 71 19.47 -9.83 -8.24
N LYS A 72 18.98 -9.24 -9.28
CA LYS A 72 19.83 -8.87 -10.42
C LYS A 72 19.41 -7.50 -10.92
N ASN A 73 20.35 -6.81 -11.53
CA ASN A 73 20.02 -5.61 -12.25
C ASN A 73 19.04 -5.94 -13.37
N PHE A 74 18.17 -5.00 -13.69
CA PHE A 74 17.31 -5.15 -14.84
C PHE A 74 18.13 -5.35 -16.12
N GLU A 75 17.74 -6.32 -16.90
CA GLU A 75 18.26 -6.48 -18.26
C GLU A 75 17.43 -5.59 -19.18
N ILE A 76 18.00 -4.43 -19.53
CA ILE A 76 17.35 -3.44 -20.41
C ILE A 76 17.55 -3.87 -21.85
N PHE A 77 16.45 -4.23 -22.54
CA PHE A 77 16.48 -4.57 -23.98
C PHE A 77 16.35 -3.32 -24.84
N GLU A 78 15.55 -2.35 -24.42
CA GLU A 78 15.32 -1.10 -25.13
C GLU A 78 14.97 0.01 -24.15
N GLN A 79 15.49 1.21 -24.37
CA GLN A 79 15.10 2.41 -23.63
C GLN A 79 14.99 3.60 -24.59
N THR A 80 13.84 4.25 -24.55
CA THR A 80 13.53 5.45 -25.34
C THR A 80 13.25 6.64 -24.42
N ARG A 81 12.78 7.76 -24.97
CA ARG A 81 12.27 8.88 -24.17
C ARG A 81 10.95 8.57 -23.46
N ASP A 82 10.17 7.65 -24.01
CA ASP A 82 8.78 7.44 -23.63
C ASP A 82 8.58 6.14 -22.84
N TYR A 83 9.46 5.15 -23.01
CA TYR A 83 9.35 3.85 -22.36
C TYR A 83 10.69 3.13 -22.19
N VAL A 84 10.66 2.11 -21.36
CA VAL A 84 11.71 1.10 -21.23
C VAL A 84 11.12 -0.31 -21.40
N LEU A 85 11.88 -1.19 -22.06
CA LEU A 85 11.63 -2.62 -22.17
C LEU A 85 12.69 -3.35 -21.38
N VAL A 86 12.30 -4.07 -20.32
CA VAL A 86 13.25 -4.65 -19.37
C VAL A 86 12.78 -6.02 -18.88
N LYS A 87 13.74 -6.91 -18.58
CA LYS A 87 13.49 -8.12 -17.82
C LYS A 87 13.79 -7.87 -16.34
N THR A 88 12.83 -8.20 -15.48
CA THR A 88 12.91 -7.98 -14.03
C THR A 88 13.38 -9.22 -13.27
N GLY A 89 13.64 -9.10 -11.99
CA GLY A 89 13.95 -10.22 -11.09
C GLY A 89 12.81 -11.22 -10.87
N PHE A 90 11.62 -10.96 -11.40
CA PHE A 90 10.52 -11.92 -11.51
C PHE A 90 10.60 -12.84 -12.73
N GLU A 91 11.66 -12.74 -13.52
CA GLU A 91 11.82 -13.41 -14.81
C GLU A 91 10.70 -13.01 -15.81
N ALA A 92 10.21 -11.80 -15.65
CA ALA A 92 9.18 -11.19 -16.48
C ALA A 92 9.79 -10.10 -17.38
N VAL A 93 9.41 -10.10 -18.65
CA VAL A 93 9.69 -8.99 -19.56
C VAL A 93 8.54 -8.03 -19.51
N ILE A 94 8.82 -6.80 -19.10
CA ILE A 94 7.82 -5.74 -18.98
C ILE A 94 8.16 -4.56 -19.89
N LYS A 95 7.13 -3.89 -20.37
CA LYS A 95 7.22 -2.57 -21.02
C LYS A 95 6.61 -1.53 -20.10
N LYS A 96 7.44 -0.64 -19.59
CA LYS A 96 7.00 0.52 -18.80
C LYS A 96 7.00 1.76 -19.68
N ILE A 97 5.80 2.27 -19.99
CA ILE A 97 5.62 3.63 -20.53
C ILE A 97 5.71 4.58 -19.35
N PHE A 98 6.58 5.61 -19.44
CA PHE A 98 6.92 6.42 -18.26
C PHE A 98 5.74 7.21 -17.69
N ASN A 99 4.76 7.56 -18.51
CA ASN A 99 3.56 8.27 -18.06
C ASN A 99 2.41 7.36 -17.67
N ASP A 100 2.51 6.05 -17.93
CA ASP A 100 1.47 5.09 -17.51
C ASP A 100 1.70 4.65 -16.06
N PRO A 101 0.64 4.46 -15.27
CA PRO A 101 0.79 4.04 -13.87
C PRO A 101 1.36 2.64 -13.73
N MET A 102 1.01 1.71 -14.63
CA MET A 102 1.40 0.31 -14.55
C MET A 102 2.17 -0.15 -15.77
N PRO A 103 3.17 -1.05 -15.62
CA PRO A 103 3.83 -1.67 -16.77
C PRO A 103 2.94 -2.71 -17.45
N ALA A 104 3.16 -2.94 -18.74
CA ALA A 104 2.60 -4.06 -19.46
C ALA A 104 3.52 -5.28 -19.35
N PHE A 105 3.01 -6.41 -18.89
CA PHE A 105 3.72 -7.69 -18.87
C PHE A 105 3.64 -8.32 -20.26
N LEU A 106 4.79 -8.48 -20.93
CA LEU A 106 4.85 -8.98 -22.30
C LEU A 106 5.13 -10.48 -22.39
N SER A 107 5.99 -10.97 -21.50
CA SER A 107 6.29 -12.40 -21.39
C SER A 107 6.77 -12.75 -19.97
N LEU A 108 6.63 -14.03 -19.65
CA LEU A 108 7.04 -14.62 -18.39
C LEU A 108 7.80 -15.89 -18.69
N ASP A 109 8.98 -16.06 -18.12
CA ASP A 109 9.73 -17.30 -18.28
C ASP A 109 9.04 -18.45 -17.54
N THR A 110 8.36 -18.15 -16.42
CA THR A 110 7.61 -19.11 -15.60
C THR A 110 6.17 -19.30 -16.13
N ASN A 111 6.06 -19.81 -17.34
CA ASN A 111 4.80 -19.91 -18.09
C ASN A 111 4.24 -21.35 -18.17
N THR A 112 4.79 -22.31 -17.41
CA THR A 112 4.24 -23.65 -17.25
C THR A 112 4.29 -24.08 -15.78
N VAL A 113 3.47 -25.08 -15.41
CA VAL A 113 3.42 -25.61 -14.05
C VAL A 113 4.75 -26.24 -13.62
N GLU A 114 5.46 -26.88 -14.56
CA GLU A 114 6.79 -27.47 -14.32
C GLU A 114 7.84 -26.39 -14.03
N LYS A 115 7.81 -25.27 -14.77
CA LYS A 115 8.71 -24.14 -14.53
C LYS A 115 8.38 -23.46 -13.19
N MET A 116 7.10 -23.31 -12.84
CA MET A 116 6.68 -22.81 -11.53
C MET A 116 7.20 -23.73 -10.41
N ALA A 117 7.06 -25.04 -10.56
CA ALA A 117 7.57 -26.00 -9.57
C ALA A 117 9.09 -25.92 -9.42
N ALA A 118 9.83 -25.66 -10.51
CA ALA A 118 11.29 -25.55 -10.53
C ALA A 118 11.83 -24.17 -10.12
N PHE A 119 10.98 -23.15 -10.00
CA PHE A 119 11.38 -21.77 -9.68
C PHE A 119 12.12 -21.72 -8.34
N GLN A 120 13.21 -20.99 -8.27
CA GLN A 120 14.01 -20.81 -7.06
C GLN A 120 13.89 -19.36 -6.57
N PHE A 121 14.05 -19.16 -5.27
CA PHE A 121 14.09 -17.85 -4.63
C PHE A 121 15.51 -17.61 -4.12
N GLU A 122 16.05 -16.42 -4.37
CA GLU A 122 17.32 -16.01 -3.76
C GLU A 122 17.10 -15.60 -2.30
N ASP A 123 18.19 -15.60 -1.52
CA ASP A 123 18.14 -15.35 -0.09
C ASP A 123 17.44 -14.01 0.26
N PRO A 124 16.38 -14.02 1.08
CA PRO A 124 15.76 -12.81 1.58
C PRO A 124 16.71 -11.89 2.36
N PHE A 125 17.73 -12.44 2.98
CA PHE A 125 18.71 -11.70 3.80
C PHE A 125 19.91 -11.19 3.02
N ASP A 126 19.95 -11.34 1.72
CA ASP A 126 21.05 -10.82 0.90
C ASP A 126 21.05 -9.29 0.90
N ASP A 127 22.18 -8.68 1.34
CA ASP A 127 22.32 -7.22 1.48
C ASP A 127 22.11 -6.47 0.16
N ARG A 128 22.27 -7.12 -0.98
CA ARG A 128 22.00 -6.51 -2.30
C ARG A 128 20.53 -6.16 -2.51
N ARG A 129 19.59 -6.72 -1.71
CA ARG A 129 18.16 -6.42 -1.78
C ARG A 129 17.80 -5.03 -1.33
N TYR A 130 18.63 -4.42 -0.52
CA TYR A 130 18.34 -3.12 0.07
C TYR A 130 18.70 -1.95 -0.83
N PHE A 131 18.42 -2.12 -2.11
CA PHE A 131 18.37 -1.02 -3.08
C PHE A 131 16.91 -0.60 -3.30
N SER A 132 16.71 0.63 -3.78
CA SER A 132 15.38 1.13 -4.13
C SER A 132 14.87 0.63 -5.48
N ALA A 133 15.66 -0.15 -6.24
CA ALA A 133 15.31 -0.64 -7.56
C ALA A 133 14.77 -2.08 -7.55
N GLY A 134 13.48 -2.25 -7.67
CA GLY A 134 12.79 -3.52 -7.85
C GLY A 134 11.53 -3.37 -8.69
N ASP A 135 10.93 -4.46 -9.15
CA ASP A 135 9.75 -4.47 -10.01
C ASP A 135 8.59 -3.62 -9.45
N ASN A 136 8.37 -3.70 -8.14
CA ASN A 136 7.32 -2.91 -7.48
C ASN A 136 7.48 -1.40 -7.62
N GLN A 137 8.68 -0.93 -7.92
CA GLN A 137 8.96 0.49 -8.11
C GLN A 137 8.82 0.93 -9.55
N VAL A 138 8.75 0.00 -10.49
CA VAL A 138 8.49 0.28 -11.90
C VAL A 138 7.08 0.87 -12.11
N ALA A 139 6.18 0.69 -11.16
CA ALA A 139 4.88 1.37 -11.14
C ALA A 139 5.00 2.90 -10.99
N GLY A 140 6.15 3.43 -10.53
CA GLY A 140 6.43 4.86 -10.50
C GLY A 140 6.48 5.49 -11.90
N ILE A 141 6.35 6.81 -11.98
CA ILE A 141 6.43 7.56 -13.25
C ILE A 141 7.83 8.15 -13.44
N GLY A 142 8.22 8.23 -14.72
CA GLY A 142 9.51 8.78 -15.14
C GLY A 142 10.60 7.72 -15.22
N ASP A 143 11.75 8.14 -15.70
CA ASP A 143 12.91 7.30 -15.94
C ASP A 143 13.91 7.27 -14.75
N GLY A 144 13.65 8.02 -13.69
CA GLY A 144 14.54 8.14 -12.52
C GLY A 144 14.83 6.80 -11.84
N PHE A 145 13.88 5.89 -11.89
CA PHE A 145 14.03 4.52 -11.40
C PHE A 145 15.25 3.78 -12.01
N PHE A 146 15.55 4.02 -13.30
CA PHE A 146 16.64 3.34 -14.00
C PHE A 146 17.97 4.08 -13.91
N ARG A 147 17.98 5.31 -13.37
CA ARG A 147 19.18 6.14 -13.29
C ARG A 147 19.90 6.06 -11.97
N ASP A 148 19.17 6.15 -10.87
CA ASP A 148 19.72 6.37 -9.54
C ASP A 148 19.06 5.46 -8.49
N SER A 149 19.60 4.26 -8.33
CA SER A 149 19.21 3.37 -7.22
C SER A 149 20.09 3.65 -6.01
N GLU A 150 19.51 4.26 -4.98
CA GLU A 150 20.18 4.41 -3.68
C GLU A 150 19.90 3.20 -2.78
N PRO A 151 20.76 2.89 -1.80
CA PRO A 151 20.44 1.92 -0.77
C PRO A 151 19.15 2.31 -0.04
N TRP A 152 18.20 1.39 0.08
CA TRP A 152 16.91 1.61 0.72
C TRP A 152 17.00 2.24 2.11
N ILE A 153 17.99 1.83 2.91
CA ILE A 153 18.21 2.39 4.24
C ILE A 153 18.51 3.89 4.23
N ASN A 154 19.08 4.43 3.15
CA ASN A 154 19.29 5.87 3.01
C ASN A 154 17.96 6.60 2.85
N THR A 155 17.02 6.05 2.10
CA THR A 155 15.65 6.57 2.02
C THR A 155 14.99 6.56 3.40
N VAL A 156 15.05 5.44 4.13
CA VAL A 156 14.53 5.36 5.51
C VAL A 156 15.14 6.44 6.41
N LYS A 157 16.47 6.56 6.40
CA LYS A 157 17.18 7.57 7.20
C LYS A 157 16.83 9.01 6.83
N ARG A 158 16.60 9.28 5.55
CA ARG A 158 16.22 10.61 5.05
C ARG A 158 14.80 11.01 5.46
N LEU A 159 13.90 10.04 5.57
CA LEU A 159 12.50 10.26 5.97
C LEU A 159 12.29 10.28 7.48
N TYR A 160 13.06 9.50 8.22
CA TYR A 160 12.92 9.27 9.67
C TYR A 160 12.80 10.53 10.53
N PRO A 161 13.53 11.63 10.27
CA PRO A 161 13.40 12.85 11.08
C PRO A 161 12.04 13.55 10.95
N ASP A 162 11.30 13.34 9.86
CA ASP A 162 10.18 14.19 9.47
C ASP A 162 8.83 13.44 9.38
N PHE A 163 8.84 12.11 9.26
CA PHE A 163 7.65 11.29 9.05
C PHE A 163 7.63 10.06 9.95
N ALA A 164 6.43 9.52 10.20
CA ALA A 164 6.31 8.13 10.60
C ALA A 164 6.67 7.25 9.38
N VAL A 165 7.70 6.41 9.49
CA VAL A 165 8.25 5.64 8.37
C VAL A 165 7.82 4.19 8.46
N TYR A 166 7.14 3.72 7.42
CA TYR A 166 6.72 2.34 7.29
C TYR A 166 7.57 1.60 6.26
N GLY A 167 8.02 0.40 6.61
CA GLY A 167 8.55 -0.55 5.63
C GLY A 167 7.42 -1.18 4.83
N SER A 168 7.74 -1.97 3.81
CA SER A 168 6.70 -2.70 3.09
C SER A 168 7.18 -3.99 2.46
N VAL A 169 6.29 -4.98 2.41
CA VAL A 169 6.50 -6.26 1.77
C VAL A 169 5.26 -6.67 0.99
N CYS A 170 5.44 -7.47 -0.07
CA CYS A 170 4.33 -8.11 -0.75
C CYS A 170 4.00 -9.45 -0.08
N GLU A 171 2.70 -9.79 0.00
CA GLU A 171 2.29 -11.13 0.36
C GLU A 171 2.33 -12.08 -0.86
N ALA A 172 2.07 -13.36 -0.63
CA ALA A 172 2.32 -14.38 -1.64
C ALA A 172 1.47 -14.23 -2.93
N HIS A 173 0.22 -13.76 -2.88
CA HIS A 173 -0.57 -13.57 -4.09
C HIS A 173 -0.04 -12.42 -4.95
N GLU A 174 0.36 -11.32 -4.30
CA GLU A 174 0.94 -10.16 -4.98
C GLU A 174 2.25 -10.51 -5.71
N MET A 175 3.02 -11.42 -5.15
CA MET A 175 4.23 -11.96 -5.79
C MET A 175 3.91 -13.01 -6.87
N LEU A 176 2.91 -13.86 -6.63
CA LEU A 176 2.56 -15.00 -7.48
C LEU A 176 2.22 -14.55 -8.91
N TRP A 177 1.32 -13.56 -9.06
CA TRP A 177 0.90 -13.12 -10.38
C TRP A 177 2.04 -12.45 -11.18
N ARG A 178 3.03 -11.87 -10.50
CA ARG A 178 4.23 -11.30 -11.15
C ARG A 178 5.17 -12.38 -11.67
N ILE A 179 5.20 -13.56 -11.03
CA ILE A 179 6.02 -14.70 -11.43
C ILE A 179 5.39 -15.50 -12.56
N ILE A 180 4.10 -15.83 -12.43
CA ILE A 180 3.42 -16.74 -13.36
C ILE A 180 2.37 -16.07 -14.28
N GLY A 181 2.05 -14.82 -14.04
CA GLY A 181 1.02 -14.06 -14.76
C GLY A 181 -0.39 -14.24 -14.20
N SER A 182 -1.17 -13.17 -14.25
CA SER A 182 -2.53 -13.14 -13.69
C SER A 182 -3.46 -14.19 -14.33
N GLU A 183 -3.39 -14.40 -15.65
CA GLU A 183 -4.17 -15.42 -16.34
C GLU A 183 -3.85 -16.82 -15.84
N ASN A 184 -2.55 -17.15 -15.70
CA ASN A 184 -2.11 -18.44 -15.18
C ASN A 184 -2.51 -18.62 -13.71
N VAL A 185 -2.45 -17.59 -12.88
CA VAL A 185 -2.93 -17.67 -11.48
C VAL A 185 -4.39 -18.15 -11.47
N LEU A 186 -5.26 -17.50 -12.23
CA LEU A 186 -6.69 -17.84 -12.27
C LEU A 186 -6.94 -19.24 -12.82
N MET A 187 -6.26 -19.60 -13.91
CA MET A 187 -6.43 -20.93 -14.52
C MET A 187 -5.83 -22.05 -13.67
N TRP A 188 -4.62 -21.86 -13.15
CA TRP A 188 -3.91 -22.96 -12.48
C TRP A 188 -4.42 -23.22 -11.07
N ILE A 189 -4.94 -22.21 -10.36
CA ILE A 189 -5.66 -22.44 -9.10
C ILE A 189 -6.86 -23.37 -9.33
N GLY A 190 -7.54 -23.28 -10.48
CA GLY A 190 -8.64 -24.18 -10.83
C GLY A 190 -8.22 -25.56 -11.34
N LEU A 191 -7.12 -25.62 -12.12
CA LEU A 191 -6.67 -26.84 -12.79
C LEU A 191 -5.66 -27.65 -11.98
N TYR A 192 -4.80 -26.95 -11.23
CA TYR A 192 -3.65 -27.52 -10.48
C TYR A 192 -3.57 -26.92 -9.06
N PRO A 193 -4.67 -27.00 -8.27
CA PRO A 193 -4.74 -26.29 -6.97
C PRO A 193 -3.67 -26.68 -5.98
N ASP A 194 -3.27 -27.95 -5.97
CA ASP A 194 -2.25 -28.45 -5.04
C ASP A 194 -0.82 -28.08 -5.49
N GLU A 195 -0.55 -28.03 -6.80
CA GLU A 195 0.72 -27.58 -7.36
C GLU A 195 0.94 -26.09 -7.06
N VAL A 196 -0.06 -25.27 -7.31
CA VAL A 196 -0.04 -23.83 -6.98
C VAL A 196 0.06 -23.66 -5.47
N GLY A 197 -0.67 -24.44 -4.68
CA GLY A 197 -0.61 -24.41 -3.23
C GLY A 197 0.80 -24.68 -2.68
N ARG A 198 1.47 -25.73 -3.17
CA ARG A 198 2.87 -26.02 -2.80
C ARG A 198 3.85 -24.91 -3.22
N PHE A 199 3.58 -24.26 -4.35
CA PHE A 199 4.37 -23.12 -4.77
C PHE A 199 4.14 -21.92 -3.84
N VAL A 200 2.88 -21.64 -3.47
CA VAL A 200 2.51 -20.57 -2.53
C VAL A 200 3.15 -20.80 -1.15
N GLU A 201 3.28 -22.04 -0.68
CA GLU A 201 4.00 -22.34 0.58
C GLU A 201 5.48 -21.93 0.50
N ARG A 202 6.16 -22.23 -0.61
CA ARG A 202 7.57 -21.84 -0.84
C ARG A 202 7.73 -20.33 -1.01
N LEU A 203 6.85 -19.72 -1.79
CA LEU A 203 6.79 -18.28 -1.97
C LEU A 203 6.46 -17.57 -0.66
N GLY A 204 5.57 -18.15 0.15
CA GLY A 204 5.24 -17.68 1.48
C GLY A 204 6.46 -17.67 2.41
N ALA A 205 7.27 -18.72 2.41
CA ALA A 205 8.51 -18.75 3.17
C ALA A 205 9.47 -17.62 2.74
N PHE A 206 9.53 -17.32 1.44
CA PHE A 206 10.29 -16.16 0.93
C PHE A 206 9.72 -14.83 1.43
N CYS A 207 8.40 -14.61 1.35
CA CYS A 207 7.76 -13.38 1.83
C CYS A 207 7.95 -13.18 3.35
N ILE A 208 7.87 -14.25 4.13
CA ILE A 208 8.12 -14.25 5.58
C ILE A 208 9.59 -13.86 5.84
N GLY A 209 10.53 -14.47 5.15
CA GLY A 209 11.95 -14.13 5.25
C GLY A 209 12.24 -12.68 4.85
N MET A 210 11.59 -12.18 3.80
CA MET A 210 11.68 -10.76 3.39
C MET A 210 11.16 -9.79 4.46
N THR A 211 10.11 -10.17 5.18
CA THR A 211 9.58 -9.36 6.29
C THR A 211 10.62 -9.22 7.41
N GLU A 212 11.17 -10.33 7.86
CA GLU A 212 12.17 -10.35 8.93
C GLU A 212 13.48 -9.64 8.51
N ALA A 213 13.95 -9.93 7.31
CA ALA A 213 15.18 -9.33 6.78
C ALA A 213 15.08 -7.81 6.67
N GLN A 214 13.93 -7.28 6.18
CA GLN A 214 13.70 -5.84 6.08
C GLN A 214 13.67 -5.16 7.45
N ILE A 215 12.96 -5.74 8.42
CA ILE A 215 12.90 -5.21 9.79
C ILE A 215 14.30 -5.17 10.42
N SER A 216 15.07 -6.25 10.24
CA SER A 216 16.46 -6.33 10.70
C SER A 216 17.34 -5.25 10.06
N ALA A 217 17.27 -5.10 8.73
CA ALA A 217 18.06 -4.10 8.00
C ALA A 217 17.72 -2.65 8.36
N ALA A 218 16.46 -2.40 8.74
CA ALA A 218 16.02 -1.08 9.18
C ALA A 218 16.63 -0.64 10.51
N GLY A 219 17.11 -1.57 11.34
CA GLY A 219 17.80 -1.26 12.59
C GLY A 219 16.98 -0.42 13.58
N GLY A 220 15.67 -0.64 13.65
CA GLY A 220 14.74 0.07 14.55
C GLY A 220 14.29 1.45 14.05
N LEU A 221 14.45 1.76 12.77
CA LEU A 221 14.03 3.04 12.19
C LEU A 221 12.61 3.02 11.58
N LEU A 222 11.90 1.88 11.64
CA LEU A 222 10.52 1.78 11.18
C LEU A 222 9.53 2.01 12.31
N ASP A 223 8.38 2.61 11.98
CA ASP A 223 7.22 2.81 12.86
C ASP A 223 6.10 1.80 12.60
N GLY A 224 6.21 1.02 11.55
CA GLY A 224 5.25 0.00 11.15
C GLY A 224 5.60 -0.63 9.82
N MET A 225 4.74 -1.54 9.36
CA MET A 225 4.87 -2.24 8.09
C MET A 225 3.59 -2.17 7.28
N VAL A 226 3.73 -2.10 5.96
CA VAL A 226 2.62 -2.29 5.01
C VAL A 226 2.81 -3.64 4.33
N ILE A 227 1.75 -4.45 4.30
CA ILE A 227 1.71 -5.68 3.51
C ILE A 227 0.84 -5.42 2.28
N TRP A 228 1.44 -5.52 1.09
CA TRP A 228 0.73 -5.39 -0.17
C TRP A 228 0.14 -6.73 -0.59
N GLY A 229 -1.18 -6.77 -0.86
CA GLY A 229 -1.85 -8.01 -1.17
C GLY A 229 -3.19 -7.81 -1.88
N ASP A 230 -3.17 -7.53 -3.18
CA ASP A 230 -4.36 -7.44 -3.99
C ASP A 230 -4.92 -8.84 -4.29
N VAL A 231 -5.80 -9.34 -3.44
CA VAL A 231 -6.40 -10.69 -3.52
C VAL A 231 -7.82 -10.68 -4.10
N ALA A 232 -8.30 -9.51 -4.50
CA ALA A 232 -9.67 -9.30 -4.95
C ALA A 232 -9.74 -8.33 -6.13
N TYR A 233 -10.83 -8.41 -6.85
CA TYR A 233 -11.22 -7.39 -7.82
C TYR A 233 -12.51 -6.69 -7.35
N ARG A 234 -13.02 -5.78 -8.15
CA ARG A 234 -14.15 -4.92 -7.75
C ARG A 234 -15.36 -5.67 -7.15
N LYS A 235 -15.64 -6.91 -7.58
CA LYS A 235 -16.87 -7.62 -7.19
C LYS A 235 -16.64 -8.73 -6.18
N ASP A 236 -15.48 -9.38 -6.17
CA ASP A 236 -15.20 -10.55 -5.32
C ASP A 236 -13.69 -10.84 -5.28
N LEU A 237 -13.30 -11.89 -4.56
CA LEU A 237 -11.96 -12.44 -4.56
C LEU A 237 -11.59 -13.05 -5.93
N PHE A 238 -10.31 -13.15 -6.23
CA PHE A 238 -9.83 -13.84 -7.43
C PHE A 238 -9.99 -15.36 -7.33
N PHE A 239 -10.17 -15.90 -6.12
CA PHE A 239 -10.30 -17.33 -5.81
C PHE A 239 -11.25 -17.53 -4.62
N SER A 240 -11.56 -18.79 -4.27
CA SER A 240 -12.47 -19.03 -3.15
C SER A 240 -11.87 -18.61 -1.81
N PRO A 241 -12.69 -18.17 -0.83
CA PRO A 241 -12.21 -17.89 0.52
C PRO A 241 -11.53 -19.08 1.17
N GLU A 242 -11.97 -20.32 0.87
CA GLU A 242 -11.38 -21.56 1.39
C GLU A 242 -9.96 -21.73 0.87
N TYR A 243 -9.72 -21.43 -0.42
CA TYR A 243 -8.38 -21.49 -1.01
C TYR A 243 -7.46 -20.45 -0.37
N TRP A 244 -7.95 -19.20 -0.18
CA TRP A 244 -7.22 -18.15 0.52
C TRP A 244 -6.87 -18.56 1.95
N ARG A 245 -7.84 -19.08 2.71
CA ARG A 245 -7.63 -19.54 4.10
C ARG A 245 -6.64 -20.69 4.20
N LYS A 246 -6.61 -21.56 3.20
CA LYS A 246 -5.71 -22.72 3.19
C LYS A 246 -4.27 -22.32 2.90
N TYR A 247 -4.03 -21.45 1.90
CA TYR A 247 -2.71 -21.21 1.36
C TYR A 247 -2.13 -19.82 1.63
N PHE A 248 -2.94 -18.76 1.56
CA PHE A 248 -2.45 -17.39 1.70
C PHE A 248 -2.55 -16.85 3.13
N LYS A 249 -3.66 -17.09 3.82
CA LYS A 249 -3.86 -16.64 5.21
C LYS A 249 -2.73 -17.06 6.16
N PRO A 250 -2.18 -18.28 6.12
CA PRO A 250 -1.08 -18.67 7.00
C PRO A 250 0.19 -17.85 6.76
N VAL A 251 0.47 -17.48 5.51
CA VAL A 251 1.62 -16.63 5.15
C VAL A 251 1.45 -15.23 5.72
N VAL A 252 0.30 -14.59 5.44
CA VAL A 252 0.01 -13.24 5.96
C VAL A 252 0.04 -13.22 7.49
N LYS A 253 -0.52 -14.26 8.13
CA LYS A 253 -0.49 -14.40 9.59
C LYS A 253 0.95 -14.42 10.14
N ALA A 254 1.83 -15.23 9.55
CA ALA A 254 3.23 -15.30 9.98
C ALA A 254 3.96 -13.95 9.78
N MET A 255 3.70 -13.25 8.67
CA MET A 255 4.26 -11.92 8.43
C MET A 255 3.79 -10.91 9.49
N VAL A 256 2.50 -10.93 9.85
CA VAL A 256 1.93 -10.08 10.91
C VAL A 256 2.53 -10.41 12.26
N GLU A 257 2.70 -11.70 12.60
CA GLU A 257 3.30 -12.16 13.85
C GLU A 257 4.73 -11.63 14.01
N ILE A 258 5.57 -11.73 12.97
CA ILE A 258 6.93 -11.16 12.97
C ILE A 258 6.91 -9.65 13.22
N CYS A 259 6.06 -8.90 12.52
CA CYS A 259 5.95 -7.46 12.74
C CYS A 259 5.60 -7.16 14.19
N ARG A 260 4.65 -7.89 14.79
CA ARG A 260 4.21 -7.71 16.17
C ARG A 260 5.29 -8.07 17.19
N GLU A 261 6.09 -9.11 16.95
CA GLU A 261 7.24 -9.47 17.78
C GLU A 261 8.27 -8.32 17.86
N HIS A 262 8.36 -7.52 16.79
CA HIS A 262 9.19 -6.32 16.75
C HIS A 262 8.46 -5.02 17.18
N GLY A 263 7.21 -5.13 17.65
CA GLY A 263 6.41 -3.96 18.07
C GLY A 263 5.97 -3.05 16.93
N LEU A 264 5.94 -3.56 15.69
CA LEU A 264 5.55 -2.82 14.50
C LEU A 264 4.10 -3.10 14.12
N PRO A 265 3.22 -2.10 14.12
CA PRO A 265 1.86 -2.26 13.61
C PRO A 265 1.86 -2.54 12.10
N VAL A 266 0.84 -3.27 11.66
CA VAL A 266 0.66 -3.69 10.27
C VAL A 266 -0.56 -3.04 9.64
N ILE A 267 -0.35 -2.35 8.52
CA ILE A 267 -1.40 -1.92 7.60
C ILE A 267 -1.42 -2.89 6.43
N TYR A 268 -2.51 -3.62 6.24
CA TYR A 268 -2.67 -4.47 5.06
C TYR A 268 -3.32 -3.67 3.94
N HIS A 269 -2.66 -3.60 2.79
CA HIS A 269 -3.19 -3.00 1.57
C HIS A 269 -3.76 -4.08 0.67
N GLY A 270 -5.04 -3.99 0.35
CA GLY A 270 -5.69 -4.88 -0.60
C GLY A 270 -6.84 -4.18 -1.31
N CYS A 271 -6.69 -3.96 -2.61
CA CYS A 271 -7.74 -3.44 -3.47
C CYS A 271 -8.86 -4.45 -3.69
N GLY A 272 -10.04 -3.97 -4.12
CA GLY A 272 -11.18 -4.83 -4.46
C GLY A 272 -12.07 -5.23 -3.29
N ASN A 273 -13.03 -6.11 -3.58
CA ASN A 273 -14.05 -6.55 -2.62
C ASN A 273 -13.56 -7.73 -1.79
N ILE A 274 -13.03 -7.44 -0.61
CA ILE A 274 -12.53 -8.42 0.36
C ILE A 274 -13.55 -8.77 1.45
N ASN A 275 -14.83 -8.38 1.32
CA ASN A 275 -15.84 -8.59 2.36
C ASN A 275 -15.92 -10.05 2.85
N ARG A 276 -15.71 -11.05 1.98
CA ARG A 276 -15.81 -12.48 2.32
C ARG A 276 -14.68 -12.99 3.21
N ILE A 277 -13.56 -12.27 3.29
CA ILE A 277 -12.40 -12.61 4.14
C ILE A 277 -12.03 -11.48 5.10
N PHE A 278 -12.85 -10.43 5.22
CA PHE A 278 -12.53 -9.28 6.06
C PHE A 278 -12.31 -9.68 7.53
N THR A 279 -13.15 -10.58 8.08
CA THR A 279 -12.98 -11.08 9.45
C THR A 279 -11.70 -11.88 9.63
N ASP A 280 -11.21 -12.54 8.58
CA ASP A 280 -9.96 -13.29 8.64
C ASP A 280 -8.76 -12.38 8.93
N PHE A 281 -8.75 -11.14 8.40
CA PHE A 281 -7.71 -10.15 8.72
C PHE A 281 -7.77 -9.68 10.17
N ILE A 282 -8.98 -9.56 10.73
CA ILE A 282 -9.17 -9.27 12.16
C ILE A 282 -8.63 -10.43 13.01
N ASP A 283 -8.93 -11.67 12.63
CA ASP A 283 -8.52 -12.88 13.37
C ASP A 283 -6.99 -13.04 13.42
N ILE A 284 -6.29 -12.66 12.34
CA ILE A 284 -4.81 -12.66 12.29
C ILE A 284 -4.19 -11.38 12.82
N GLN A 285 -5.00 -10.48 13.37
CA GLN A 285 -4.58 -9.27 14.07
C GLN A 285 -3.83 -8.24 13.20
N VAL A 286 -4.30 -8.03 11.97
CA VAL A 286 -3.91 -6.85 11.17
C VAL A 286 -4.42 -5.60 11.88
N ASP A 287 -3.57 -4.59 12.06
CA ASP A 287 -3.93 -3.38 12.82
C ASP A 287 -4.83 -2.43 12.01
N ALA A 288 -4.59 -2.30 10.71
CA ALA A 288 -5.44 -1.49 9.84
C ALA A 288 -5.60 -2.08 8.43
N MET A 289 -6.75 -1.84 7.82
CA MET A 289 -7.05 -2.18 6.42
C MET A 289 -7.02 -0.93 5.54
N ASN A 290 -6.40 -1.05 4.36
CA ASN A 290 -6.23 -0.02 3.32
C ASN A 290 -6.50 -0.62 1.93
N PRO A 291 -7.01 0.10 0.91
CA PRO A 291 -7.53 1.47 0.97
C PRO A 291 -9.05 1.54 1.17
N LEU A 292 -9.75 0.40 1.21
CA LEU A 292 -11.21 0.30 1.39
C LEU A 292 -11.99 0.97 0.24
N GLU A 293 -11.86 0.43 -0.96
CA GLU A 293 -12.43 1.02 -2.17
C GLU A 293 -13.97 1.11 -2.12
N GLN A 294 -14.51 2.31 -2.26
CA GLN A 294 -15.97 2.54 -2.32
C GLN A 294 -16.61 1.83 -3.52
N LYS A 295 -15.94 1.80 -4.66
CA LYS A 295 -16.40 1.08 -5.86
C LYS A 295 -16.46 -0.45 -5.69
N ALA A 296 -15.80 -0.97 -4.65
CA ALA A 296 -15.77 -2.39 -4.28
C ALA A 296 -16.67 -2.68 -3.06
N GLU A 297 -17.66 -1.82 -2.80
CA GLU A 297 -18.66 -2.00 -1.74
C GLU A 297 -18.06 -2.05 -0.31
N LEU A 298 -16.94 -1.38 -0.10
CA LEU A 298 -16.34 -1.20 1.22
C LEU A 298 -16.64 0.19 1.74
N ASP A 299 -17.55 0.31 2.70
CA ASP A 299 -17.89 1.57 3.36
C ASP A 299 -17.35 1.60 4.78
N VAL A 300 -16.50 2.58 5.10
CA VAL A 300 -15.85 2.66 6.40
C VAL A 300 -16.84 2.84 7.57
N LEU A 301 -17.99 3.49 7.33
CA LEU A 301 -19.01 3.63 8.38
C LEU A 301 -19.73 2.30 8.65
N ASP A 302 -19.99 1.52 7.60
CA ASP A 302 -20.56 0.20 7.73
C ASP A 302 -19.57 -0.77 8.38
N LEU A 303 -18.30 -0.72 7.98
CA LEU A 303 -17.22 -1.50 8.59
C LEU A 303 -17.06 -1.13 10.07
N ARG A 304 -17.15 0.16 10.42
CA ARG A 304 -17.10 0.61 11.82
C ARG A 304 -18.28 0.06 12.64
N ARG A 305 -19.51 0.07 12.10
CA ARG A 305 -20.67 -0.54 12.78
C ARG A 305 -20.50 -2.04 12.97
N ARG A 306 -20.00 -2.76 11.97
CA ARG A 306 -19.84 -4.22 12.01
C ARG A 306 -18.69 -4.65 12.92
N TYR A 307 -17.59 -3.93 12.90
CA TYR A 307 -16.35 -4.43 13.53
C TYR A 307 -15.89 -3.60 14.73
N GLY A 308 -16.45 -2.41 14.94
CA GLY A 308 -16.13 -1.55 16.08
C GLY A 308 -14.65 -1.17 16.12
N HIS A 309 -14.00 -1.39 17.25
CA HIS A 309 -12.59 -1.07 17.49
C HIS A 309 -11.65 -2.29 17.32
N ARG A 310 -12.07 -3.31 16.58
CA ARG A 310 -11.23 -4.51 16.36
C ARG A 310 -10.18 -4.32 15.28
N MET A 311 -10.33 -3.32 14.44
CA MET A 311 -9.40 -2.97 13.36
C MET A 311 -9.53 -1.48 13.04
N ALA A 312 -8.42 -0.83 12.79
CA ALA A 312 -8.39 0.53 12.26
C ALA A 312 -8.60 0.54 10.73
N PHE A 313 -8.95 1.70 10.21
CA PHE A 313 -9.24 1.89 8.80
C PHE A 313 -8.32 2.99 8.24
N CYS A 314 -7.72 2.72 7.08
CA CYS A 314 -6.88 3.68 6.36
C CYS A 314 -7.45 3.84 4.95
N GLY A 315 -8.12 4.97 4.66
CA GLY A 315 -8.69 5.16 3.34
C GLY A 315 -10.16 5.56 3.30
N ASN A 316 -10.84 5.06 2.27
CA ASN A 316 -12.28 5.14 2.01
C ASN A 316 -12.81 6.49 1.52
N MET A 317 -11.93 7.43 1.15
CA MET A 317 -12.37 8.70 0.58
C MET A 317 -12.45 8.58 -0.95
N ASP A 318 -13.68 8.51 -1.48
CA ASP A 318 -13.96 8.27 -2.90
C ASP A 318 -13.32 9.33 -3.81
N VAL A 319 -12.27 8.93 -4.54
CA VAL A 319 -11.54 9.83 -5.47
C VAL A 319 -12.42 10.36 -6.60
N ARG A 320 -13.52 9.68 -6.96
CA ARG A 320 -14.48 10.15 -7.98
C ARG A 320 -15.23 11.39 -7.49
N VAL A 321 -15.59 11.42 -6.19
CA VAL A 321 -16.19 12.61 -5.58
C VAL A 321 -15.20 13.77 -5.53
N TRP A 322 -13.92 13.48 -5.34
CA TRP A 322 -12.88 14.52 -5.39
C TRP A 322 -12.73 15.08 -6.81
N ALA A 323 -12.81 14.24 -7.84
CA ALA A 323 -12.67 14.69 -9.23
C ALA A 323 -13.88 15.55 -9.68
N ASP A 324 -15.10 15.07 -9.50
CA ASP A 324 -16.29 15.58 -10.16
C ASP A 324 -17.36 16.14 -9.21
N GLY A 325 -17.21 15.97 -7.91
CA GLY A 325 -18.19 16.42 -6.91
C GLY A 325 -18.25 17.95 -6.76
N SER A 326 -19.45 18.48 -6.49
CA SER A 326 -19.57 19.87 -6.04
C SER A 326 -18.86 20.07 -4.69
N GLU A 327 -18.60 21.33 -4.31
CA GLU A 327 -17.98 21.64 -3.00
C GLU A 327 -18.85 21.14 -1.83
N GLU A 328 -20.16 21.27 -1.93
CA GLU A 328 -21.10 20.76 -0.93
C GLU A 328 -21.04 19.24 -0.83
N ARG A 329 -20.97 18.55 -1.97
CA ARG A 329 -20.87 17.09 -2.00
C ARG A 329 -19.52 16.61 -1.44
N LEU A 330 -18.43 17.29 -1.78
CA LEU A 330 -17.12 17.03 -1.22
C LEU A 330 -17.13 17.16 0.30
N LYS A 331 -17.65 18.29 0.80
CA LYS A 331 -17.77 18.53 2.24
C LYS A 331 -18.65 17.49 2.92
N GLU A 332 -19.81 17.18 2.36
CA GLU A 332 -20.70 16.15 2.88
C GLU A 332 -19.99 14.81 3.03
N VAL A 333 -19.31 14.33 1.97
CA VAL A 333 -18.62 13.03 1.97
C VAL A 333 -17.50 13.03 3.00
N VAL A 334 -16.62 14.03 2.99
CA VAL A 334 -15.49 14.09 3.92
C VAL A 334 -15.97 14.12 5.36
N LEU A 335 -16.91 15.01 5.71
CA LEU A 335 -17.39 15.15 7.10
C LEU A 335 -18.19 13.92 7.57
N THR A 336 -18.96 13.31 6.67
CA THR A 336 -19.69 12.08 6.99
C THR A 336 -18.73 10.93 7.29
N LYS A 337 -17.68 10.78 6.48
CA LYS A 337 -16.67 9.71 6.70
C LYS A 337 -15.81 9.94 7.95
N LEU A 338 -15.59 11.18 8.35
CA LEU A 338 -14.88 11.50 9.60
C LEU A 338 -15.59 10.94 10.86
N ASN A 339 -16.86 10.56 10.79
CA ASN A 339 -17.51 9.84 11.91
C ASN A 339 -16.80 8.51 12.23
N ALA A 340 -16.18 7.85 11.24
CA ALA A 340 -15.41 6.63 11.50
C ALA A 340 -14.16 6.86 12.38
N ALA A 341 -13.76 8.12 12.57
CA ALA A 341 -12.63 8.48 13.42
C ALA A 341 -12.99 8.65 14.91
N LYS A 342 -14.28 8.61 15.28
CA LYS A 342 -14.69 8.70 16.69
C LYS A 342 -14.06 7.59 17.51
N GLY A 343 -13.45 7.93 18.63
CA GLY A 343 -12.70 7.03 19.46
C GLY A 343 -11.36 6.55 18.85
N GLY A 344 -10.87 7.22 17.79
CA GLY A 344 -9.68 6.81 17.03
C GLY A 344 -10.01 5.74 15.97
N GLY A 345 -8.97 5.14 15.38
CA GLY A 345 -9.14 4.04 14.42
C GLY A 345 -9.38 4.45 12.97
N LEU A 346 -9.15 5.72 12.61
CA LEU A 346 -9.16 6.18 11.23
C LEU A 346 -7.87 6.92 10.88
N ILE A 347 -7.27 6.52 9.78
CA ILE A 347 -6.24 7.27 9.05
C ILE A 347 -6.89 7.78 7.78
N PHE A 348 -6.94 9.10 7.60
CA PHE A 348 -7.55 9.71 6.43
C PHE A 348 -6.67 9.49 5.21
N GLN A 349 -7.27 8.88 4.20
CA GLN A 349 -6.66 8.61 2.90
C GLN A 349 -7.75 8.46 1.83
N SER A 350 -7.40 8.66 0.57
CA SER A 350 -8.25 8.29 -0.57
C SER A 350 -8.57 6.78 -0.58
N ASP A 351 -9.63 6.40 -1.28
CA ASP A 351 -10.01 4.98 -1.46
C ASP A 351 -9.20 4.28 -2.56
N HIS A 352 -8.27 4.98 -3.15
CA HIS A 352 -7.28 4.49 -4.11
C HIS A 352 -6.18 5.56 -4.25
N SER A 353 -5.03 5.24 -4.88
CA SER A 353 -4.01 6.27 -5.17
C SER A 353 -4.62 7.45 -5.93
N VAL A 354 -4.26 8.66 -5.53
CA VAL A 354 -4.79 9.91 -6.08
C VAL A 354 -4.42 10.03 -7.57
N PRO A 355 -5.40 10.05 -8.50
CA PRO A 355 -5.15 10.11 -9.93
C PRO A 355 -5.06 11.56 -10.45
N ASP A 356 -4.52 11.71 -11.65
CA ASP A 356 -4.42 12.99 -12.35
C ASP A 356 -5.74 13.60 -12.83
N THR A 357 -6.87 12.91 -12.64
CA THR A 357 -8.20 13.49 -12.80
C THR A 357 -8.52 14.51 -11.70
N ILE A 358 -7.80 14.47 -10.57
CA ILE A 358 -7.93 15.40 -9.45
C ILE A 358 -6.97 16.56 -9.64
N SER A 359 -7.44 17.81 -9.52
CA SER A 359 -6.56 19.00 -9.55
C SER A 359 -5.84 19.21 -8.21
N ALA A 360 -4.71 19.91 -8.24
CA ALA A 360 -3.97 20.32 -7.04
C ALA A 360 -4.87 21.11 -6.07
N GLN A 361 -5.65 22.05 -6.58
CA GLN A 361 -6.60 22.84 -5.80
C GLN A 361 -7.65 21.96 -5.13
N ARG A 362 -8.17 20.95 -5.83
CA ARG A 362 -9.18 20.04 -5.27
C ARG A 362 -8.59 19.18 -4.14
N TYR A 363 -7.40 18.67 -4.32
CA TYR A 363 -6.70 17.92 -3.27
C TYR A 363 -6.46 18.80 -2.04
N GLU A 364 -6.03 20.05 -2.24
CA GLU A 364 -5.85 21.02 -1.15
C GLU A 364 -7.16 21.31 -0.40
N GLN A 365 -8.29 21.48 -1.10
CA GLN A 365 -9.61 21.63 -0.47
C GLN A 365 -9.96 20.44 0.43
N VAL A 366 -9.69 19.22 -0.01
CA VAL A 366 -9.87 18.00 0.80
C VAL A 366 -9.04 18.08 2.07
N LEU A 367 -7.73 18.36 1.95
CA LEU A 367 -6.84 18.47 3.11
C LEU A 367 -7.27 19.55 4.09
N GLN A 368 -7.73 20.71 3.60
CA GLN A 368 -8.24 21.80 4.43
C GLN A 368 -9.50 21.38 5.22
N LEU A 369 -10.43 20.65 4.58
CA LEU A 369 -11.62 20.12 5.27
C LEU A 369 -11.21 19.16 6.39
N VAL A 370 -10.32 18.23 6.12
CA VAL A 370 -9.89 17.25 7.14
C VAL A 370 -9.12 17.93 8.28
N ARG A 371 -8.21 18.85 7.98
CA ARG A 371 -7.44 19.58 9.00
C ARG A 371 -8.34 20.45 9.88
N ARG A 372 -9.39 21.03 9.32
CA ARG A 372 -10.34 21.84 10.06
C ARG A 372 -11.28 21.00 10.93
N HIS A 373 -11.82 19.92 10.40
CA HIS A 373 -12.89 19.15 11.04
C HIS A 373 -12.43 17.82 11.67
N GLY A 374 -11.21 17.41 11.39
CA GLY A 374 -10.62 16.19 11.96
C GLY A 374 -9.84 16.40 13.26
N ARG A 375 -9.92 17.60 13.87
CA ARG A 375 -9.38 17.85 15.22
C ARG A 375 -10.30 17.26 16.27
N TYR A 376 -9.72 16.65 17.29
CA TYR A 376 -10.53 16.13 18.39
C TYR A 376 -10.72 17.16 19.50
N PRO A 377 -11.90 17.20 20.15
CA PRO A 377 -13.10 16.40 19.80
C PRO A 377 -13.67 16.80 18.44
N LEU A 378 -14.20 15.82 17.69
CA LEU A 378 -14.72 16.04 16.35
C LEU A 378 -16.00 16.89 16.39
N GLU A 379 -16.02 17.99 15.64
CA GLU A 379 -17.19 18.87 15.48
C GLU A 379 -17.74 18.75 14.05
N LEU A 380 -18.63 17.79 13.83
CA LEU A 380 -19.16 17.44 12.50
C LEU A 380 -20.50 18.12 12.17
N GLY A 381 -21.15 18.77 13.15
CA GLY A 381 -22.40 19.48 12.98
C GLY A 381 -23.50 18.60 12.39
N ARG A 382 -24.18 19.06 11.33
CA ARG A 382 -25.27 18.30 10.67
C ARG A 382 -24.82 16.96 10.05
N TYR A 383 -23.51 16.73 9.89
CA TYR A 383 -22.94 15.51 9.34
C TYR A 383 -22.58 14.48 10.43
N ASP A 384 -22.81 14.84 11.69
CA ASP A 384 -22.61 13.91 12.80
C ASP A 384 -23.53 12.69 12.68
N ARG A 385 -22.98 11.52 13.01
CA ARG A 385 -23.68 10.24 13.01
C ARG A 385 -23.57 9.65 14.42
N PRO A 386 -24.58 9.92 15.29
CA PRO A 386 -24.53 9.47 16.69
C PRO A 386 -24.46 7.94 16.85
N GLU A 387 -24.93 7.20 15.85
CA GLU A 387 -24.88 5.73 15.81
C GLU A 387 -23.50 5.14 15.53
N ILE A 388 -22.51 5.98 15.21
CA ILE A 388 -21.10 5.58 15.04
C ILE A 388 -20.34 5.96 16.31
N HIS A 389 -19.76 4.96 16.98
CA HIS A 389 -19.04 5.12 18.25
C HIS A 389 -17.61 4.63 18.15
#